data_4b7eb80122b8ae1e1071594a148a5663
#
_entry.id   4b7eb80122b8ae1e1071594a148a5663
#
_cell.length_a   1.000
_cell.length_b   1.000
_cell.length_c   1.000
_cell.angle_alpha   90.00
_cell.angle_beta   90.00
_cell.angle_gamma   90.00
#
_symmetry.space_group_name_H-M   'P 1'
#
loop_
_entity.id
_entity.type
_entity.pdbx_description
1 polymer ?
#
loop_
_entity_poly.entity_id
_entity_poly.type
_entity_poly.pdbx_seq_one_letter_code
_entity_poly.pdbx_strand_id
1 'polypeptide(L)'
;MKIDYKDLLDKKLSINSYMWPNDIRPFEFIETIVKSGIKNVGLHTDFIESYGVNKLKQDLNLNKINVTSVNSVGYFTDPFYFNQNEKVLSYGKILNPDLICVITGGILGGPNPLSEEFNQTNDYLDIKTVREETLLKFKTLMSQAEKLKLRLGLEPIGSWEILKKGHLNSIAICQKLIKNSNHKLIVDLYHSFEDLDLDKFLKKSPNLGLLQFSN
;
A
#
# COMPACT_ATOMS: atom_id res chain seq x y z
N MET A 1 17.90 14.62 -21.09
CA MET A 1 16.50 14.95 -20.70
C MET A 1 16.59 15.96 -19.56
N LYS A 2 16.04 17.17 -19.72
CA LYS A 2 15.96 18.13 -18.60
C LYS A 2 14.79 17.72 -17.71
N ILE A 3 15.05 17.60 -16.42
CA ILE A 3 14.00 17.34 -15.42
C ILE A 3 13.29 18.67 -15.15
N ASP A 4 11.99 18.70 -15.39
CA ASP A 4 11.15 19.81 -14.90
C ASP A 4 10.80 19.54 -13.43
N TYR A 5 11.52 20.20 -12.54
CA TYR A 5 11.33 20.05 -11.11
C TYR A 5 9.94 20.45 -10.63
N LYS A 6 9.31 21.42 -11.29
CA LYS A 6 7.95 21.84 -10.95
C LYS A 6 6.94 20.75 -11.30
N ASP A 7 7.04 20.17 -12.49
CA ASP A 7 6.19 19.02 -12.88
C ASP A 7 6.41 17.81 -11.98
N LEU A 8 7.65 17.57 -11.55
CA LEU A 8 7.97 16.50 -10.61
C LEU A 8 7.27 16.69 -9.26
N LEU A 9 7.38 17.88 -8.66
CA LEU A 9 6.76 18.18 -7.36
C LEU A 9 5.23 18.19 -7.43
N ASP A 10 4.68 18.77 -8.49
CA ASP A 10 3.23 18.94 -8.62
C ASP A 10 2.50 17.62 -8.96
N LYS A 11 3.13 16.73 -9.76
CA LYS A 11 2.41 15.61 -10.35
C LYS A 11 2.98 14.22 -10.05
N LYS A 12 4.28 14.11 -9.77
CA LYS A 12 4.96 12.83 -9.74
C LYS A 12 5.52 12.43 -8.39
N LEU A 13 5.93 13.41 -7.58
CA LEU A 13 6.47 13.14 -6.26
C LEU A 13 5.34 13.06 -5.23
N SER A 14 5.35 12.00 -4.44
CA SER A 14 4.45 11.80 -3.29
C SER A 14 5.26 11.45 -2.06
N ILE A 15 4.93 12.03 -0.93
CA ILE A 15 5.54 11.70 0.37
C ILE A 15 4.57 10.84 1.16
N ASN A 16 5.07 9.70 1.68
CA ASN A 16 4.26 8.82 2.51
C ASN A 16 4.34 9.26 3.98
N SER A 17 3.19 9.33 4.64
CA SER A 17 3.10 9.67 6.07
C SER A 17 3.80 8.66 6.99
N TYR A 18 4.12 7.47 6.50
CA TYR A 18 4.93 6.50 7.23
C TYR A 18 6.35 7.01 7.56
N MET A 19 6.86 7.94 6.74
CA MET A 19 8.15 8.60 7.00
C MET A 19 8.07 9.68 8.08
N TRP A 20 6.85 10.03 8.54
CA TRP A 20 6.67 11.08 9.54
C TRP A 20 6.96 10.55 10.94
N PRO A 21 7.81 11.21 11.72
CA PRO A 21 8.14 10.77 13.07
C PRO A 21 6.89 10.70 13.97
N ASN A 22 6.76 9.61 14.74
CA ASN A 22 5.58 9.38 15.58
C ASN A 22 5.45 10.36 16.75
N ASP A 23 6.53 11.01 17.14
CA ASP A 23 6.60 12.02 18.21
C ASP A 23 6.18 13.42 17.74
N ILE A 24 5.97 13.61 16.43
CA ILE A 24 5.55 14.89 15.85
C ILE A 24 4.06 14.84 15.54
N ARG A 25 3.37 15.91 15.90
CA ARG A 25 1.90 15.99 15.73
C ARG A 25 1.49 15.83 14.26
N PRO A 26 0.46 15.03 13.95
CA PRO A 26 0.07 14.72 12.57
C PRO A 26 -0.24 15.95 11.70
N PHE A 27 -0.77 17.05 12.25
CA PHE A 27 -1.07 18.24 11.45
C PHE A 27 0.19 18.95 10.93
N GLU A 28 1.33 18.83 11.61
CA GLU A 28 2.61 19.40 11.16
C GLU A 28 3.11 18.72 9.88
N PHE A 29 2.69 17.47 9.64
CA PHE A 29 2.92 16.80 8.36
C PHE A 29 2.31 17.60 7.21
N ILE A 30 1.03 17.94 7.32
CA ILE A 30 0.33 18.69 6.26
C ILE A 30 0.96 20.06 6.05
N GLU A 31 1.31 20.77 7.13
CA GLU A 31 2.00 22.07 7.03
C GLU A 31 3.35 21.93 6.31
N THR A 32 4.10 20.87 6.62
CA THR A 32 5.40 20.61 5.99
C THR A 32 5.25 20.29 4.50
N ILE A 33 4.27 19.47 4.14
CA ILE A 33 3.94 19.17 2.73
C ILE A 33 3.58 20.46 1.98
N VAL A 34 2.75 21.33 2.57
CA VAL A 34 2.39 22.62 1.97
C VAL A 34 3.63 23.50 1.76
N LYS A 35 4.49 23.63 2.81
CA LYS A 35 5.72 24.45 2.75
C LYS A 35 6.73 23.92 1.71
N SER A 36 6.78 22.59 1.51
CA SER A 36 7.68 21.97 0.51
C SER A 36 7.22 22.17 -0.93
N GLY A 37 5.97 22.55 -1.14
CA GLY A 37 5.38 22.67 -2.48
C GLY A 37 4.93 21.33 -3.10
N ILE A 38 5.08 20.22 -2.37
CA ILE A 38 4.61 18.89 -2.81
C ILE A 38 3.08 18.86 -2.81
N LYS A 39 2.49 18.23 -3.80
CA LYS A 39 1.03 18.17 -3.99
C LYS A 39 0.41 16.80 -3.78
N ASN A 40 1.22 15.79 -3.47
CA ASN A 40 0.73 14.43 -3.37
C ASN A 40 1.28 13.75 -2.11
N VAL A 41 0.43 12.94 -1.45
CA VAL A 41 0.79 12.20 -0.25
C VAL A 41 0.30 10.75 -0.31
N GLY A 42 1.09 9.84 0.23
CA GLY A 42 0.64 8.51 0.65
C GLY A 42 0.28 8.56 2.15
N LEU A 43 -0.75 7.86 2.56
CA LEU A 43 -1.26 7.92 3.93
C LEU A 43 -1.29 6.52 4.56
N HIS A 44 -0.66 6.38 5.72
CA HIS A 44 -0.77 5.19 6.55
C HIS A 44 -2.04 5.23 7.40
N THR A 45 -2.63 4.07 7.68
CA THR A 45 -3.88 3.98 8.46
C THR A 45 -3.78 4.59 9.84
N ASP A 46 -2.69 4.36 10.56
CA ASP A 46 -2.47 4.93 11.90
C ASP A 46 -2.43 6.45 11.87
N PHE A 47 -1.82 7.02 10.82
CA PHE A 47 -1.82 8.46 10.61
C PHE A 47 -3.24 8.99 10.36
N ILE A 48 -4.02 8.30 9.51
CA ILE A 48 -5.41 8.69 9.24
C ILE A 48 -6.25 8.66 10.53
N GLU A 49 -6.06 7.66 11.36
CA GLU A 49 -6.77 7.50 12.63
C GLU A 49 -6.39 8.58 13.63
N SER A 50 -5.10 8.85 13.78
CA SER A 50 -4.61 9.88 14.72
C SER A 50 -5.02 11.30 14.31
N TYR A 51 -5.13 11.57 13.01
CA TYR A 51 -5.60 12.87 12.48
C TYR A 51 -7.12 13.02 12.55
N GLY A 52 -7.83 11.91 12.35
CA GLY A 52 -9.27 11.87 12.11
C GLY A 52 -9.61 12.10 10.62
N VAL A 53 -10.16 11.07 9.98
CA VAL A 53 -10.32 11.00 8.51
C VAL A 53 -11.07 12.19 7.90
N ASN A 54 -12.12 12.67 8.54
CA ASN A 54 -12.91 13.79 8.02
C ASN A 54 -12.15 15.11 8.08
N LYS A 55 -11.45 15.38 9.20
CA LYS A 55 -10.60 16.54 9.35
C LYS A 55 -9.45 16.51 8.35
N LEU A 56 -8.79 15.37 8.23
CA LEU A 56 -7.73 15.15 7.25
C LEU A 56 -8.20 15.45 5.83
N LYS A 57 -9.40 14.96 5.44
CA LYS A 57 -9.98 15.23 4.11
C LYS A 57 -10.21 16.72 3.88
N GLN A 58 -10.69 17.45 4.89
CA GLN A 58 -10.89 18.89 4.80
C GLN A 58 -9.56 19.63 4.58
N ASP A 59 -8.55 19.32 5.39
CA ASP A 59 -7.24 19.98 5.33
C ASP A 59 -6.51 19.67 4.01
N LEU A 60 -6.59 18.45 3.51
CA LEU A 60 -6.06 18.07 2.19
C LEU A 60 -6.74 18.86 1.06
N ASN A 61 -8.06 18.96 1.09
CA ASN A 61 -8.82 19.72 0.08
C ASN A 61 -8.49 21.22 0.11
N LEU A 62 -8.44 21.83 1.29
CA LEU A 62 -8.09 23.24 1.46
C LEU A 62 -6.71 23.55 0.85
N ASN A 63 -5.75 22.65 1.02
CA ASN A 63 -4.38 22.82 0.55
C ASN A 63 -4.14 22.23 -0.86
N LYS A 64 -5.17 21.69 -1.51
CA LYS A 64 -5.10 21.07 -2.85
C LYS A 64 -4.05 19.96 -2.90
N ILE A 65 -4.01 19.13 -1.87
CA ILE A 65 -3.13 17.96 -1.77
C ILE A 65 -3.91 16.71 -2.19
N ASN A 66 -3.35 15.94 -3.11
CA ASN A 66 -3.92 14.67 -3.58
C ASN A 66 -3.43 13.51 -2.73
N VAL A 67 -4.25 12.49 -2.57
CA VAL A 67 -3.87 11.23 -1.93
C VAL A 67 -3.54 10.19 -3.01
N THR A 68 -2.28 9.81 -3.10
CA THR A 68 -1.82 8.80 -4.08
C THR A 68 -2.03 7.39 -3.59
N SER A 69 -1.87 7.15 -2.29
CA SER A 69 -2.12 5.83 -1.71
C SER A 69 -2.67 5.91 -0.29
N VAL A 70 -3.43 4.88 0.08
CA VAL A 70 -3.74 4.54 1.48
C VAL A 70 -3.13 3.18 1.76
N ASN A 71 -2.37 3.06 2.83
CA ASN A 71 -1.65 1.85 3.24
C ASN A 71 -2.23 1.35 4.60
N SER A 72 -2.73 0.10 4.70
CA SER A 72 -2.89 -0.88 3.63
C SER A 72 -4.03 -1.85 3.96
N VAL A 73 -4.45 -2.62 2.99
CA VAL A 73 -5.42 -3.71 3.12
C VAL A 73 -4.79 -5.04 2.72
N GLY A 74 -5.54 -6.12 2.87
CA GLY A 74 -5.09 -7.46 2.52
C GLY A 74 -4.82 -8.28 3.77
N TYR A 75 -3.55 -8.55 4.07
CA TYR A 75 -3.09 -9.35 5.22
C TYR A 75 -3.90 -10.65 5.38
N PHE A 76 -4.05 -11.38 4.27
CA PHE A 76 -4.97 -12.52 4.15
C PHE A 76 -4.68 -13.67 5.10
N THR A 77 -3.47 -13.70 5.66
CA THR A 77 -2.99 -14.70 6.61
C THR A 77 -3.05 -14.22 8.06
N ASP A 78 -3.38 -12.94 8.27
CA ASP A 78 -3.45 -12.33 9.60
C ASP A 78 -4.89 -11.90 9.90
N PRO A 79 -5.63 -12.64 10.77
CA PRO A 79 -7.02 -12.35 11.05
C PRO A 79 -7.26 -10.96 11.65
N PHE A 80 -6.32 -10.44 12.44
CA PHE A 80 -6.44 -9.13 13.06
C PHE A 80 -6.48 -8.01 12.01
N TYR A 81 -5.48 -7.97 11.12
CA TYR A 81 -5.45 -6.97 10.06
C TYR A 81 -6.48 -7.23 8.96
N PHE A 82 -6.77 -8.49 8.66
CA PHE A 82 -7.79 -8.85 7.69
C PHE A 82 -9.16 -8.27 8.06
N ASN A 83 -9.53 -8.35 9.34
CA ASN A 83 -10.80 -7.80 9.84
C ASN A 83 -10.86 -6.27 9.79
N GLN A 84 -9.75 -5.58 9.59
CA GLN A 84 -9.71 -4.12 9.44
C GLN A 84 -9.89 -3.65 7.99
N ASN A 85 -9.89 -4.55 7.01
CA ASN A 85 -9.98 -4.20 5.60
C ASN A 85 -11.19 -3.31 5.26
N GLU A 86 -12.37 -3.61 5.82
CA GLU A 86 -13.57 -2.79 5.59
C GLU A 86 -13.42 -1.36 6.10
N LYS A 87 -12.78 -1.19 7.26
CA LYS A 87 -12.49 0.11 7.84
C LYS A 87 -11.55 0.91 6.93
N VAL A 88 -10.48 0.28 6.44
CA VAL A 88 -9.52 0.93 5.53
C VAL A 88 -10.16 1.29 4.19
N LEU A 89 -11.01 0.41 3.64
CA LEU A 89 -11.79 0.72 2.43
C LEU A 89 -12.74 1.92 2.67
N SER A 90 -13.31 2.05 3.86
CA SER A 90 -14.15 3.21 4.21
C SER A 90 -13.34 4.52 4.23
N TYR A 91 -12.10 4.49 4.71
CA TYR A 91 -11.18 5.63 4.61
C TYR A 91 -10.89 5.98 3.16
N GLY A 92 -10.63 4.95 2.33
CA GLY A 92 -10.45 5.13 0.90
C GLY A 92 -11.64 5.81 0.24
N LYS A 93 -12.87 5.43 0.60
CA LYS A 93 -14.09 6.09 0.08
C LYS A 93 -14.16 7.57 0.43
N ILE A 94 -13.71 7.97 1.62
CA ILE A 94 -13.71 9.37 2.07
C ILE A 94 -12.57 10.16 1.43
N LEU A 95 -11.36 9.60 1.45
CA LEU A 95 -10.15 10.27 1.01
C LEU A 95 -10.00 10.29 -0.52
N ASN A 96 -10.57 9.29 -1.21
CA ASN A 96 -10.50 9.11 -2.67
C ASN A 96 -9.06 9.04 -3.20
N PRO A 97 -8.24 8.08 -2.73
CA PRO A 97 -6.87 7.92 -3.18
C PRO A 97 -6.80 7.38 -4.61
N ASP A 98 -5.66 7.56 -5.27
CA ASP A 98 -5.40 6.89 -6.56
C ASP A 98 -5.40 5.37 -6.40
N LEU A 99 -4.81 4.86 -5.31
CA LEU A 99 -4.71 3.43 -5.01
C LEU A 99 -4.89 3.15 -3.50
N ILE A 100 -5.38 1.96 -3.18
CA ILE A 100 -5.24 1.37 -1.84
C ILE A 100 -4.23 0.23 -1.95
N CYS A 101 -3.14 0.34 -1.20
CA CYS A 101 -2.08 -0.66 -1.17
C CYS A 101 -2.59 -1.98 -0.60
N VAL A 102 -2.24 -3.09 -1.27
CA VAL A 102 -2.56 -4.45 -0.82
C VAL A 102 -1.27 -5.17 -0.49
N ILE A 103 -1.14 -5.58 0.76
CA ILE A 103 -0.08 -6.44 1.29
C ILE A 103 -0.69 -7.79 1.64
N THR A 104 -0.05 -8.90 1.26
CA THR A 104 -0.71 -10.21 1.33
C THR A 104 -0.63 -10.90 2.70
N GLY A 105 0.25 -10.42 3.58
CA GLY A 105 0.57 -11.11 4.83
C GLY A 105 1.62 -12.22 4.64
N GLY A 106 2.33 -12.53 5.70
CA GLY A 106 3.36 -13.57 5.70
C GLY A 106 2.81 -14.97 5.94
N ILE A 107 3.64 -15.99 5.84
CA ILE A 107 3.26 -17.41 6.03
C ILE A 107 3.31 -17.89 7.49
N LEU A 108 3.71 -17.05 8.42
CA LEU A 108 3.64 -17.38 9.84
C LEU A 108 2.22 -17.27 10.43
N GLY A 109 1.30 -16.63 9.69
CA GLY A 109 -0.12 -16.58 10.06
C GLY A 109 -0.43 -15.83 11.36
N GLY A 110 0.52 -15.10 11.89
CA GLY A 110 0.39 -14.40 13.15
C GLY A 110 0.11 -12.91 13.00
N PRO A 111 -0.20 -12.25 14.12
CA PRO A 111 -0.33 -10.81 14.15
C PRO A 111 0.99 -10.13 13.79
N ASN A 112 0.92 -8.83 13.60
CA ASN A 112 2.06 -7.98 13.24
C ASN A 112 3.39 -8.53 13.79
N PRO A 113 4.40 -8.80 12.92
CA PRO A 113 5.69 -9.33 13.32
C PRO A 113 6.46 -8.44 14.30
N LEU A 114 5.99 -7.23 14.52
CA LEU A 114 6.52 -6.30 15.52
C LEU A 114 5.82 -6.44 16.88
N SER A 115 4.78 -7.29 17.00
CA SER A 115 4.12 -7.55 18.29
C SER A 115 4.84 -8.65 19.07
N GLU A 116 4.89 -8.53 20.40
CA GLU A 116 5.47 -9.54 21.28
C GLU A 116 4.74 -10.91 21.20
N GLU A 117 3.48 -10.92 20.79
CA GLU A 117 2.66 -12.11 20.61
C GLU A 117 3.13 -13.00 19.45
N PHE A 118 3.86 -12.45 18.49
CA PHE A 118 4.41 -13.17 17.35
C PHE A 118 5.32 -14.35 17.73
N ASN A 119 5.98 -14.29 18.87
CA ASN A 119 6.90 -15.34 19.33
C ASN A 119 6.21 -16.62 19.82
N GLN A 120 4.89 -16.67 19.84
CA GLN A 120 4.14 -17.77 20.45
C GLN A 120 3.54 -18.78 19.47
N THR A 121 3.49 -18.47 18.18
CA THR A 121 2.97 -19.42 17.17
C THR A 121 4.11 -20.00 16.35
N ASN A 122 4.41 -21.27 16.57
CA ASN A 122 5.40 -22.02 15.78
C ASN A 122 4.83 -22.69 14.51
N ASP A 123 3.57 -22.41 14.18
CA ASP A 123 2.89 -23.09 13.08
C ASP A 123 3.05 -22.29 11.79
N TYR A 124 3.97 -22.77 10.95
CA TYR A 124 4.11 -22.27 9.59
C TYR A 124 2.92 -22.74 8.75
N LEU A 125 2.30 -21.81 8.05
CA LEU A 125 1.29 -22.13 7.08
C LEU A 125 1.93 -22.73 5.83
N ASP A 126 1.31 -23.77 5.26
CA ASP A 126 1.74 -24.29 3.96
C ASP A 126 1.55 -23.23 2.87
N ILE A 127 2.65 -22.86 2.21
CA ILE A 127 2.66 -21.76 1.24
C ILE A 127 1.72 -21.99 0.04
N LYS A 128 1.48 -23.24 -0.35
CA LYS A 128 0.57 -23.55 -1.44
C LYS A 128 -0.87 -23.24 -1.03
N THR A 129 -1.28 -23.73 0.14
CA THR A 129 -2.58 -23.49 0.74
C THR A 129 -2.81 -21.99 0.94
N VAL A 130 -1.82 -21.29 1.51
CA VAL A 130 -1.88 -19.82 1.71
C VAL A 130 -2.10 -19.08 0.40
N ARG A 131 -1.41 -19.47 -0.67
CA ARG A 131 -1.58 -18.82 -1.98
C ARG A 131 -2.94 -19.08 -2.58
N GLU A 132 -3.47 -20.29 -2.44
CA GLU A 132 -4.82 -20.63 -2.92
C GLU A 132 -5.90 -19.84 -2.18
N GLU A 133 -5.82 -19.76 -0.85
CA GLU A 133 -6.73 -18.95 -0.04
C GLU A 133 -6.62 -17.46 -0.35
N THR A 134 -5.40 -16.96 -0.51
CA THR A 134 -5.14 -15.56 -0.87
C THR A 134 -5.82 -15.20 -2.18
N LEU A 135 -5.79 -16.07 -3.18
CA LEU A 135 -6.48 -15.83 -4.44
C LEU A 135 -7.98 -15.61 -4.27
N LEU A 136 -8.63 -16.39 -3.41
CA LEU A 136 -10.06 -16.26 -3.13
C LEU A 136 -10.37 -14.97 -2.36
N LYS A 137 -9.61 -14.71 -1.29
CA LYS A 137 -9.76 -13.52 -0.46
C LYS A 137 -9.46 -12.23 -1.25
N PHE A 138 -8.45 -12.26 -2.10
CA PHE A 138 -8.11 -11.11 -2.96
C PHE A 138 -9.20 -10.81 -3.99
N LYS A 139 -9.81 -11.82 -4.61
CA LYS A 139 -10.96 -11.63 -5.51
C LYS A 139 -12.13 -10.96 -4.79
N THR A 140 -12.40 -11.38 -3.56
CA THR A 140 -13.43 -10.76 -2.73
C THR A 140 -13.11 -9.29 -2.45
N LEU A 141 -11.85 -9.00 -2.06
CA LEU A 141 -11.39 -7.63 -1.80
C LEU A 141 -11.47 -6.75 -3.05
N MET A 142 -11.09 -7.27 -4.23
CA MET A 142 -11.26 -6.55 -5.50
C MET A 142 -12.71 -6.17 -5.75
N SER A 143 -13.64 -7.13 -5.58
CA SER A 143 -15.09 -6.86 -5.76
C SER A 143 -15.61 -5.81 -4.77
N GLN A 144 -15.15 -5.83 -3.51
CA GLN A 144 -15.50 -4.81 -2.52
C GLN A 144 -14.98 -3.42 -2.93
N ALA A 145 -13.73 -3.34 -3.35
CA ALA A 145 -13.12 -2.09 -3.80
C ALA A 145 -13.83 -1.52 -5.04
N GLU A 146 -14.17 -2.37 -6.02
CA GLU A 146 -14.90 -1.96 -7.23
C GLU A 146 -16.28 -1.39 -6.93
N LYS A 147 -17.04 -2.00 -6.01
CA LYS A 147 -18.34 -1.47 -5.54
C LYS A 147 -18.21 -0.07 -4.94
N LEU A 148 -17.07 0.21 -4.32
CA LEU A 148 -16.74 1.52 -3.75
C LEU A 148 -16.08 2.47 -4.75
N LYS A 149 -15.85 2.05 -6.00
CA LYS A 149 -15.12 2.76 -7.05
C LYS A 149 -13.66 3.05 -6.68
N LEU A 150 -13.07 2.16 -5.90
CA LEU A 150 -11.67 2.24 -5.47
C LEU A 150 -10.81 1.34 -6.34
N ARG A 151 -9.56 1.72 -6.53
CA ARG A 151 -8.55 0.90 -7.18
C ARG A 151 -7.56 0.36 -6.15
N LEU A 152 -7.23 -0.92 -6.28
CA LEU A 152 -6.21 -1.55 -5.46
C LEU A 152 -4.86 -1.48 -6.18
N GLY A 153 -3.80 -1.35 -5.38
CA GLY A 153 -2.41 -1.48 -5.79
C GLY A 153 -1.79 -2.68 -5.09
N LEU A 154 -1.64 -3.81 -5.80
CA LEU A 154 -1.01 -4.99 -5.23
C LEU A 154 0.51 -4.80 -5.19
N GLU A 155 1.10 -5.00 -4.03
CA GLU A 155 2.54 -4.83 -3.80
C GLU A 155 3.23 -6.18 -3.71
N PRO A 156 4.17 -6.52 -4.62
CA PRO A 156 5.09 -7.62 -4.46
C PRO A 156 6.02 -7.33 -3.28
N ILE A 157 6.10 -8.24 -2.33
CA ILE A 157 6.97 -8.10 -1.16
C ILE A 157 8.18 -9.01 -1.33
N GLY A 158 9.38 -8.50 -1.06
CA GLY A 158 10.62 -9.24 -1.23
C GLY A 158 10.64 -10.58 -0.51
N SER A 159 11.36 -11.56 -1.06
CA SER A 159 11.35 -12.94 -0.58
C SER A 159 11.85 -13.09 0.87
N TRP A 160 12.69 -12.17 1.34
CA TRP A 160 13.15 -12.14 2.75
C TRP A 160 12.05 -11.79 3.76
N GLU A 161 10.95 -11.19 3.30
CA GLU A 161 9.79 -10.85 4.14
C GLU A 161 8.65 -11.89 4.03
N ILE A 162 8.91 -13.03 3.38
CA ILE A 162 7.88 -14.06 3.14
C ILE A 162 7.26 -14.58 4.43
N LEU A 163 8.02 -14.65 5.49
CA LEU A 163 7.54 -15.15 6.78
C LEU A 163 6.54 -14.19 7.42
N LYS A 164 6.76 -12.89 7.28
CA LYS A 164 6.10 -11.86 8.10
C LYS A 164 5.17 -10.95 7.33
N LYS A 165 5.60 -10.43 6.17
CA LYS A 165 4.92 -9.31 5.51
C LYS A 165 4.16 -9.72 4.26
N GLY A 166 4.74 -10.56 3.40
CA GLY A 166 4.08 -10.93 2.16
C GLY A 166 4.62 -12.19 1.50
N HIS A 167 3.72 -13.00 0.99
CA HIS A 167 4.05 -14.27 0.33
C HIS A 167 3.88 -14.25 -1.19
N LEU A 168 3.49 -13.12 -1.77
CA LEU A 168 3.54 -12.88 -3.20
C LEU A 168 4.78 -12.03 -3.53
N ASN A 169 5.84 -12.71 -3.94
CA ASN A 169 7.19 -12.15 -3.98
C ASN A 169 7.67 -11.80 -5.40
N SER A 170 6.80 -11.84 -6.40
CA SER A 170 7.18 -11.64 -7.79
C SER A 170 6.21 -10.72 -8.51
N ILE A 171 6.76 -9.76 -9.25
CA ILE A 171 6.02 -8.88 -10.16
C ILE A 171 5.18 -9.71 -11.13
N ALA A 172 5.75 -10.76 -11.71
CA ALA A 172 5.05 -11.60 -12.69
C ALA A 172 3.82 -12.31 -12.09
N ILE A 173 3.91 -12.78 -10.85
CA ILE A 173 2.77 -13.39 -10.15
C ILE A 173 1.70 -12.35 -9.88
N CYS A 174 2.08 -11.20 -9.34
CA CYS A 174 1.16 -10.11 -9.03
C CYS A 174 0.46 -9.58 -10.28
N GLN A 175 1.18 -9.44 -11.41
CA GLN A 175 0.58 -9.06 -12.69
C GLN A 175 -0.51 -10.03 -13.17
N LYS A 176 -0.31 -11.35 -12.98
CA LYS A 176 -1.31 -12.34 -13.36
C LYS A 176 -2.59 -12.20 -12.55
N LEU A 177 -2.49 -11.82 -11.28
CA LEU A 177 -3.63 -11.67 -10.38
C LEU A 177 -4.52 -10.48 -10.74
N ILE A 178 -3.92 -9.38 -11.17
CA ILE A 178 -4.66 -8.16 -11.55
C ILE A 178 -4.96 -8.08 -13.06
N LYS A 179 -4.59 -9.13 -13.82
CA LYS A 179 -4.85 -9.19 -15.27
C LYS A 179 -6.33 -9.03 -15.56
N ASN A 180 -6.66 -8.20 -16.54
CA ASN A 180 -8.03 -7.89 -16.95
C ASN A 180 -8.86 -7.12 -15.90
N SER A 181 -8.22 -6.44 -14.98
CA SER A 181 -8.86 -5.53 -14.03
C SER A 181 -8.31 -4.10 -14.20
N ASN A 182 -8.93 -3.12 -13.53
CA ASN A 182 -8.44 -1.75 -13.46
C ASN A 182 -7.44 -1.53 -12.30
N HIS A 183 -7.16 -2.58 -11.54
CA HIS A 183 -6.20 -2.57 -10.45
C HIS A 183 -4.77 -2.45 -10.97
N LYS A 184 -3.84 -2.05 -10.12
CA LYS A 184 -2.46 -1.73 -10.47
C LYS A 184 -1.46 -2.50 -9.59
N LEU A 185 -0.18 -2.39 -9.94
CA LEU A 185 0.91 -2.76 -9.05
C LEU A 185 1.48 -1.53 -8.37
N ILE A 186 1.82 -1.68 -7.13
CA ILE A 186 2.75 -0.81 -6.41
C ILE A 186 4.07 -1.54 -6.38
N VAL A 187 5.13 -0.92 -6.89
CA VAL A 187 6.47 -1.51 -6.92
C VAL A 187 7.35 -0.70 -6.00
N ASP A 188 7.68 -1.29 -4.86
CA ASP A 188 8.70 -0.74 -3.96
C ASP A 188 10.07 -1.33 -4.36
N LEU A 189 11.02 -0.47 -4.65
CA LEU A 189 12.36 -0.92 -5.05
C LEU A 189 13.06 -1.70 -3.94
N TYR A 190 12.80 -1.36 -2.68
CA TYR A 190 13.31 -2.13 -1.54
C TYR A 190 12.82 -3.58 -1.56
N HIS A 191 11.58 -3.83 -1.97
CA HIS A 191 11.00 -5.17 -2.05
C HIS A 191 11.24 -5.89 -3.38
N SER A 192 11.58 -5.16 -4.43
CA SER A 192 11.58 -5.69 -5.80
C SER A 192 12.95 -5.72 -6.46
N PHE A 193 14.03 -5.27 -5.80
CA PHE A 193 15.35 -5.14 -6.44
C PHE A 193 15.92 -6.48 -6.93
N GLU A 194 15.53 -7.60 -6.31
CA GLU A 194 15.96 -8.96 -6.70
C GLU A 194 15.06 -9.60 -7.77
N ASP A 195 13.92 -8.95 -8.14
CA ASP A 195 12.99 -9.51 -9.13
C ASP A 195 13.57 -9.36 -10.54
N LEU A 196 13.79 -10.49 -11.20
CA LEU A 196 14.39 -10.54 -12.56
C LEU A 196 13.55 -9.84 -13.62
N ASP A 197 12.25 -9.65 -13.38
CA ASP A 197 11.35 -8.96 -14.29
C ASP A 197 11.27 -7.45 -14.03
N LEU A 198 11.92 -6.91 -12.99
CA LEU A 198 11.81 -5.50 -12.59
C LEU A 198 12.12 -4.54 -13.74
N ASP A 199 13.28 -4.67 -14.37
CA ASP A 199 13.72 -3.79 -15.45
C ASP A 199 12.77 -3.81 -16.66
N LYS A 200 12.30 -5.00 -17.03
CA LYS A 200 11.35 -5.20 -18.10
C LYS A 200 10.00 -4.58 -17.75
N PHE A 201 9.58 -4.74 -16.52
CA PHE A 201 8.33 -4.20 -15.99
C PHE A 201 8.37 -2.67 -16.03
N LEU A 202 9.38 -2.04 -15.45
CA LEU A 202 9.49 -0.58 -15.40
C LEU A 202 9.51 0.07 -16.79
N LYS A 203 10.09 -0.60 -17.79
CA LYS A 203 10.17 -0.08 -19.16
C LYS A 203 8.86 -0.13 -19.94
N LYS A 204 7.98 -1.08 -19.65
CA LYS A 204 6.85 -1.41 -20.55
C LYS A 204 5.50 -1.66 -19.88
N SER A 205 5.36 -1.48 -18.55
CA SER A 205 4.13 -1.91 -17.91
C SER A 205 3.06 -0.83 -17.87
N PRO A 206 1.88 -1.08 -18.48
CA PRO A 206 0.70 -0.24 -18.30
C PRO A 206 0.07 -0.39 -16.91
N ASN A 207 0.50 -1.40 -16.13
CA ASN A 207 -0.09 -1.74 -14.84
C ASN A 207 0.68 -1.15 -13.65
N LEU A 208 1.77 -0.42 -13.87
CA LEU A 208 2.43 0.32 -12.81
C LEU A 208 1.51 1.45 -12.33
N GLY A 209 1.16 1.43 -11.07
CA GLY A 209 0.35 2.46 -10.42
C GLY A 209 1.18 3.42 -9.60
N LEU A 210 2.14 2.88 -8.85
CA LEU A 210 3.03 3.65 -7.99
C LEU A 210 4.41 2.99 -7.94
N LEU A 211 5.47 3.80 -8.00
CA LEU A 211 6.84 3.38 -7.71
C LEU A 211 7.24 3.97 -6.37
N GLN A 212 7.68 3.10 -5.45
CA GLN A 212 8.11 3.50 -4.11
C GLN A 212 9.62 3.35 -3.95
N PHE A 213 10.18 4.23 -3.14
CA PHE A 213 11.57 4.22 -2.70
C PHE A 213 11.54 4.22 -1.18
N SER A 214 11.78 3.08 -0.59
CA SER A 214 11.95 2.92 0.86
C SER A 214 13.33 2.34 1.18
N ASN A 215 13.79 2.52 2.40
CA ASN A 215 15.08 2.04 2.93
C ASN A 215 14.86 1.34 4.26
#